data_b4e1ec046e0525a35cfcf79194651c36
#
_entry.id   b4e1ec046e0525a35cfcf79194651c36
#
_cell.length_a   1.000
_cell.length_b   1.000
_cell.length_c   1.000
_cell.angle_alpha   90.00
_cell.angle_beta   90.00
_cell.angle_gamma   90.00
#
_symmetry.space_group_name_H-M   'P 1'
#
loop_
_entity.id
_entity.type
_entity.pdbx_description
1 polymer ?
#
loop_
_entity_poly.entity_id
_entity_poly.type
_entity_poly.pdbx_seq_one_letter_code
_entity_poly.pdbx_strand_id
1 'polypeptide(L)'
;MPQKIIAFFTAVFAFLTSFSQTLFTPGVIRVDFNNIVDEMRPVHNIGRMPEYVAGSETNALFTQANMTSCRTHDINCTDIHRIFPDFSKDVNDENSYNFAECDEVIAAIVDTGMEPFFRLGISYSNPVADHDYLVPPADYTKWSQICEHIILHYNEGWADGFNYNIKYWEIWNEPENSDDTADNHFWIGSDEDFFRLYDTAAKYLKEKFPNLKIGGYGSCGFYALTKTNAVNTGATPRNQYFVTYFQNFLSYIKEHNSPMDFFTWHSYTTTGKNARYIEYVRENLTEAGYGETEIICDEWNYNPMENDKIDRRYGANQTSMLIMFQNEGLDMAHYYDGDDDAQLWAGLFVNGRRPSSAYYGFWAFGQMYKLGSQAKINNLWLPDDLYAVAATGEDGQALLISNVSEKRDRNLKIDAGDYTVDKCMTVNENCEWVEIPLPDKIESAMLYITFTK
;
A
#
# COMPACT_ATOMS: atom_id res chain seq x y z
N MET A 1 41.37 -28.00 -40.06
CA MET A 1 40.97 -27.54 -38.71
C MET A 1 40.62 -26.07 -38.58
N PRO A 2 41.15 -25.08 -39.31
CA PRO A 2 40.78 -23.65 -39.11
C PRO A 2 39.35 -23.28 -39.48
N GLN A 3 38.80 -23.84 -40.55
CA GLN A 3 37.45 -23.47 -41.03
C GLN A 3 36.30 -23.89 -40.09
N LYS A 4 36.42 -25.05 -39.42
CA LYS A 4 35.38 -25.49 -38.45
C LYS A 4 35.39 -24.66 -37.15
N ILE A 5 36.55 -24.15 -36.75
CA ILE A 5 36.71 -23.28 -35.57
C ILE A 5 36.11 -21.89 -35.89
N ILE A 6 36.39 -21.35 -37.07
CA ILE A 6 35.82 -20.04 -37.49
C ILE A 6 34.30 -20.14 -37.62
N ALA A 7 33.76 -21.21 -38.21
CA ALA A 7 32.29 -21.42 -38.31
C ALA A 7 31.64 -21.55 -36.93
N PHE A 8 32.28 -22.20 -35.96
CA PHE A 8 31.79 -22.29 -34.57
C PHE A 8 31.73 -20.93 -33.89
N PHE A 9 32.84 -20.15 -33.96
CA PHE A 9 32.88 -18.81 -33.38
C PHE A 9 31.89 -17.84 -34.07
N THR A 10 31.70 -17.94 -35.39
CA THR A 10 30.72 -17.14 -36.11
C THR A 10 29.28 -17.50 -35.71
N ALA A 11 29.00 -18.80 -35.53
CA ALA A 11 27.67 -19.24 -35.07
C ALA A 11 27.39 -18.84 -33.63
N VAL A 12 28.39 -18.96 -32.71
CA VAL A 12 28.26 -18.49 -31.33
C VAL A 12 28.12 -16.97 -31.26
N PHE A 13 28.88 -16.21 -32.05
CA PHE A 13 28.78 -14.77 -32.09
C PHE A 13 27.45 -14.32 -32.71
N ALA A 14 26.96 -14.96 -33.77
CA ALA A 14 25.62 -14.70 -34.34
C ALA A 14 24.50 -15.08 -33.36
N PHE A 15 24.63 -16.15 -32.59
CA PHE A 15 23.70 -16.53 -31.54
C PHE A 15 23.69 -15.52 -30.41
N LEU A 16 24.86 -15.10 -29.90
CA LEU A 16 25.02 -14.09 -28.86
C LEU A 16 24.50 -12.72 -29.31
N THR A 17 24.78 -12.30 -30.56
CA THR A 17 24.26 -11.05 -31.09
C THR A 17 22.77 -11.11 -31.36
N SER A 18 22.24 -12.21 -31.87
CA SER A 18 20.79 -12.42 -32.03
C SER A 18 20.09 -12.43 -30.67
N PHE A 19 20.65 -13.15 -29.70
CA PHE A 19 20.11 -13.22 -28.34
C PHE A 19 20.14 -11.84 -27.64
N SER A 20 21.24 -11.08 -27.77
CA SER A 20 21.34 -9.73 -27.22
C SER A 20 20.41 -8.75 -27.95
N GLN A 21 20.29 -8.79 -29.25
CA GLN A 21 19.36 -7.96 -30.01
C GLN A 21 17.89 -8.26 -29.64
N THR A 22 17.56 -9.50 -29.36
CA THR A 22 16.20 -9.88 -28.95
C THR A 22 15.86 -9.32 -27.57
N LEU A 23 16.81 -9.28 -26.64
CA LEU A 23 16.60 -8.81 -25.27
C LEU A 23 16.67 -7.28 -25.11
N PHE A 24 17.39 -6.59 -26.00
CA PHE A 24 17.67 -5.15 -25.94
C PHE A 24 16.93 -4.32 -27.00
N THR A 25 15.83 -4.81 -27.58
CA THR A 25 15.06 -3.99 -28.54
C THR A 25 14.24 -2.94 -27.77
N PRO A 26 14.55 -1.64 -27.86
CA PRO A 26 13.81 -0.60 -27.16
C PRO A 26 12.33 -0.62 -27.54
N GLY A 27 11.45 -0.48 -26.53
CA GLY A 27 10.00 -0.39 -26.74
C GLY A 27 9.28 -1.73 -26.98
N VAL A 28 9.96 -2.89 -26.86
CA VAL A 28 9.30 -4.19 -26.90
C VAL A 28 9.16 -4.71 -25.48
N ILE A 29 7.92 -4.98 -25.05
CA ILE A 29 7.61 -5.68 -23.79
C ILE A 29 7.37 -7.16 -24.14
N ARG A 30 8.14 -8.05 -23.53
CA ARG A 30 8.05 -9.51 -23.74
C ARG A 30 7.44 -10.17 -22.55
N VAL A 31 6.28 -10.78 -22.73
CA VAL A 31 5.55 -11.47 -21.69
C VAL A 31 5.56 -12.98 -21.94
N ASP A 32 5.86 -13.74 -20.92
CA ASP A 32 5.73 -15.20 -20.92
C ASP A 32 4.67 -15.62 -19.89
N PHE A 33 3.44 -15.72 -20.34
CA PHE A 33 2.30 -16.12 -19.51
C PHE A 33 2.35 -17.57 -19.00
N ASN A 34 3.23 -18.40 -19.55
CA ASN A 34 3.42 -19.78 -19.08
C ASN A 34 4.48 -19.87 -17.96
N ASN A 35 5.17 -18.78 -17.65
CA ASN A 35 6.21 -18.72 -16.63
C ASN A 35 5.76 -17.84 -15.47
N ILE A 36 5.29 -18.46 -14.39
CA ILE A 36 4.87 -17.80 -13.16
C ILE A 36 6.10 -17.47 -12.32
N VAL A 37 6.22 -16.24 -11.86
CA VAL A 37 7.35 -15.76 -11.06
C VAL A 37 6.96 -15.41 -9.62
N ASP A 38 5.70 -15.09 -9.36
CA ASP A 38 5.17 -14.77 -8.04
C ASP A 38 3.64 -14.91 -8.03
N GLU A 39 3.00 -14.65 -6.89
CA GLU A 39 1.56 -14.39 -6.78
C GLU A 39 1.25 -12.90 -6.99
N MET A 40 0.03 -12.58 -7.37
CA MET A 40 -0.45 -11.19 -7.37
C MET A 40 -0.79 -10.77 -5.94
N ARG A 41 -0.21 -9.65 -5.48
CA ARG A 41 -0.30 -9.17 -4.10
C ARG A 41 -1.38 -8.10 -3.92
N PRO A 42 -1.98 -7.96 -2.73
CA PRO A 42 -3.04 -6.99 -2.47
C PRO A 42 -2.47 -5.57 -2.23
N VAL A 43 -1.80 -4.99 -3.24
CA VAL A 43 -1.18 -3.66 -3.15
C VAL A 43 -2.10 -2.52 -3.63
N HIS A 44 -3.35 -2.83 -3.99
CA HIS A 44 -4.37 -1.90 -4.51
C HIS A 44 -5.49 -1.60 -3.49
N ASN A 45 -5.16 -1.60 -2.21
CA ASN A 45 -6.08 -1.28 -1.13
C ASN A 45 -6.10 0.21 -0.81
N ILE A 46 -6.95 0.63 0.11
CA ILE A 46 -7.17 2.04 0.47
C ILE A 46 -7.13 2.28 1.98
N GLY A 47 -6.77 3.49 2.37
CA GLY A 47 -7.22 4.09 3.62
C GLY A 47 -8.52 4.86 3.37
N ARG A 48 -9.42 4.88 4.31
CA ARG A 48 -10.73 5.54 4.28
C ARG A 48 -11.59 5.32 3.02
N MET A 49 -12.86 5.49 3.17
CA MET A 49 -13.86 5.51 2.08
C MET A 49 -14.58 6.86 2.08
N PRO A 50 -15.16 7.29 0.95
CA PRO A 50 -15.89 8.55 0.86
C PRO A 50 -17.21 8.54 1.66
N GLU A 51 -17.72 7.37 1.99
CA GLU A 51 -18.91 7.19 2.84
C GLU A 51 -18.91 5.81 3.47
N TYR A 52 -19.57 5.73 4.64
CA TYR A 52 -19.73 4.48 5.39
C TYR A 52 -21.22 4.11 5.46
N VAL A 53 -21.79 3.84 4.28
CA VAL A 53 -23.21 3.47 4.11
C VAL A 53 -23.27 2.15 3.35
N ALA A 54 -23.74 1.10 4.02
CA ALA A 54 -23.88 -0.22 3.40
C ALA A 54 -24.75 -0.15 2.13
N GLY A 55 -24.30 -0.84 1.06
CA GLY A 55 -25.00 -0.92 -0.22
C GLY A 55 -24.95 0.35 -1.06
N SER A 56 -24.11 1.34 -0.75
CA SER A 56 -23.98 2.55 -1.56
C SER A 56 -23.39 2.25 -2.95
N GLU A 57 -23.76 3.05 -3.96
CA GLU A 57 -23.24 2.93 -5.32
C GLU A 57 -21.72 3.19 -5.37
N THR A 58 -21.22 4.10 -4.54
CA THR A 58 -19.79 4.40 -4.44
C THR A 58 -19.03 3.22 -3.84
N ASN A 59 -19.55 2.60 -2.79
CA ASN A 59 -18.94 1.45 -2.16
C ASN A 59 -18.88 0.23 -3.12
N ALA A 60 -19.85 0.06 -4.01
CA ALA A 60 -19.82 -0.97 -5.04
C ALA A 60 -18.61 -0.86 -5.98
N LEU A 61 -18.02 0.33 -6.15
CA LEU A 61 -16.82 0.53 -6.96
C LEU A 61 -15.57 -0.14 -6.34
N PHE A 62 -15.46 -0.20 -5.01
CA PHE A 62 -14.38 -0.93 -4.33
C PHE A 62 -14.50 -2.44 -4.58
N THR A 63 -15.71 -2.99 -4.49
CA THR A 63 -15.98 -4.40 -4.84
C THR A 63 -15.64 -4.68 -6.30
N GLN A 64 -16.00 -3.80 -7.25
CA GLN A 64 -15.66 -3.95 -8.68
C GLN A 64 -14.16 -3.91 -8.94
N ALA A 65 -13.42 -3.16 -8.14
CA ALA A 65 -11.95 -3.09 -8.20
C ALA A 65 -11.28 -4.27 -7.47
N ASN A 66 -12.04 -5.22 -6.91
CA ASN A 66 -11.54 -6.35 -6.13
C ASN A 66 -10.58 -5.94 -4.99
N MET A 67 -10.82 -4.77 -4.38
CA MET A 67 -10.06 -4.33 -3.22
C MET A 67 -10.30 -5.26 -2.03
N THR A 68 -9.26 -5.55 -1.26
CA THR A 68 -9.33 -6.58 -0.21
C THR A 68 -9.29 -6.00 1.19
N SER A 69 -8.86 -4.75 1.36
CA SER A 69 -8.69 -4.15 2.69
C SER A 69 -8.89 -2.63 2.67
N CYS A 70 -9.39 -2.11 3.81
CA CYS A 70 -9.49 -0.68 4.09
C CYS A 70 -8.87 -0.38 5.46
N ARG A 71 -7.83 0.46 5.49
CA ARG A 71 -7.20 0.92 6.73
C ARG A 71 -8.06 1.96 7.44
N THR A 72 -8.25 1.81 8.76
CA THR A 72 -9.17 2.63 9.55
C THR A 72 -8.54 3.90 10.13
N HIS A 73 -7.42 4.37 9.58
CA HIS A 73 -6.78 5.61 10.04
C HIS A 73 -7.57 6.85 9.59
N ASP A 74 -7.53 7.93 10.40
CA ASP A 74 -8.29 9.18 10.22
C ASP A 74 -9.81 8.99 10.12
N ILE A 75 -10.31 8.00 10.83
CA ILE A 75 -11.72 7.76 11.06
C ILE A 75 -11.97 7.91 12.56
N ASN A 76 -12.33 9.10 13.02
CA ASN A 76 -12.31 9.48 14.44
C ASN A 76 -13.05 8.51 15.38
N CYS A 77 -14.15 7.88 14.94
CA CYS A 77 -14.88 6.93 15.78
C CYS A 77 -14.12 5.64 16.08
N THR A 78 -13.08 5.29 15.28
CA THR A 78 -12.20 4.14 15.53
C THR A 78 -11.06 4.44 16.50
N ASP A 79 -10.92 5.70 16.94
CA ASP A 79 -9.89 6.09 17.90
C ASP A 79 -10.17 5.52 19.29
N ILE A 80 -9.13 5.02 19.95
CA ILE A 80 -9.26 4.35 21.27
C ILE A 80 -9.97 5.26 22.28
N HIS A 81 -9.64 6.55 22.34
CA HIS A 81 -10.30 7.48 23.26
C HIS A 81 -11.76 7.80 22.92
N ARG A 82 -12.22 7.48 21.72
CA ARG A 82 -13.63 7.55 21.35
C ARG A 82 -14.37 6.28 21.72
N ILE A 83 -13.73 5.13 21.51
CA ILE A 83 -14.28 3.83 21.88
C ILE A 83 -14.28 3.66 23.41
N PHE A 84 -13.18 4.04 24.11
CA PHE A 84 -13.04 3.96 25.57
C PHE A 84 -12.68 5.35 26.14
N PRO A 85 -13.69 6.23 26.37
CA PRO A 85 -13.45 7.65 26.62
C PRO A 85 -12.96 8.00 28.03
N ASP A 86 -13.12 7.11 28.99
CA ASP A 86 -12.71 7.32 30.39
C ASP A 86 -11.74 6.22 30.84
N PHE A 87 -10.45 6.53 30.77
CA PHE A 87 -9.40 5.58 31.14
C PHE A 87 -9.44 5.12 32.61
N SER A 88 -10.23 5.78 33.51
CA SER A 88 -10.41 5.36 34.89
C SER A 88 -11.39 4.18 35.06
N LYS A 89 -12.25 3.90 34.05
CA LYS A 89 -13.28 2.87 34.08
C LYS A 89 -12.71 1.45 34.03
N ASP A 90 -13.55 0.47 34.40
CA ASP A 90 -13.22 -0.96 34.29
C ASP A 90 -13.23 -1.39 32.82
N VAL A 91 -12.15 -2.02 32.38
CA VAL A 91 -12.01 -2.53 31.00
C VAL A 91 -12.94 -3.70 30.72
N ASN A 92 -13.40 -4.44 31.73
CA ASN A 92 -14.31 -5.59 31.58
C ASN A 92 -15.79 -5.18 31.61
N ASP A 93 -16.10 -3.91 31.90
CA ASP A 93 -17.47 -3.40 31.85
C ASP A 93 -17.79 -2.89 30.44
N GLU A 94 -18.70 -3.57 29.74
CA GLU A 94 -19.13 -3.19 28.39
C GLU A 94 -19.66 -1.75 28.31
N ASN A 95 -20.25 -1.22 29.42
CA ASN A 95 -20.73 0.16 29.48
C ASN A 95 -19.60 1.20 29.54
N SER A 96 -18.35 0.78 29.62
CA SER A 96 -17.18 1.67 29.50
C SER A 96 -16.82 1.99 28.05
N TYR A 97 -17.44 1.31 27.07
CA TYR A 97 -17.15 1.41 25.64
C TYR A 97 -18.28 2.03 24.84
N ASN A 98 -17.92 2.77 23.78
CA ASN A 98 -18.85 3.37 22.80
C ASN A 98 -18.54 2.81 21.41
N PHE A 99 -19.19 1.73 21.03
CA PHE A 99 -18.95 1.11 19.71
C PHE A 99 -19.85 1.63 18.60
N ALA A 100 -21.01 2.21 18.90
CA ALA A 100 -22.10 2.44 17.94
C ALA A 100 -21.68 3.13 16.63
N GLU A 101 -20.91 4.23 16.68
CA GLU A 101 -20.45 4.91 15.46
C GLU A 101 -19.37 4.10 14.73
N CYS A 102 -18.49 3.42 15.49
CA CYS A 102 -17.44 2.58 14.93
C CYS A 102 -18.03 1.35 14.24
N ASP A 103 -19.10 0.77 14.80
CA ASP A 103 -19.81 -0.38 14.24
C ASP A 103 -20.37 -0.09 12.85
N GLU A 104 -20.97 1.08 12.66
CA GLU A 104 -21.50 1.52 11.36
C GLU A 104 -20.38 1.60 10.31
N VAL A 105 -19.23 2.14 10.70
CA VAL A 105 -18.05 2.26 9.83
C VAL A 105 -17.48 0.88 9.47
N ILE A 106 -17.24 0.04 10.47
CA ILE A 106 -16.64 -1.30 10.25
C ILE A 106 -17.60 -2.18 9.44
N ALA A 107 -18.90 -2.15 9.74
CA ALA A 107 -19.89 -2.88 8.97
C ALA A 107 -19.95 -2.42 7.50
N ALA A 108 -19.84 -1.12 7.23
CA ALA A 108 -19.81 -0.60 5.86
C ALA A 108 -18.57 -1.03 5.09
N ILE A 109 -17.40 -1.12 5.72
CA ILE A 109 -16.18 -1.67 5.11
C ILE A 109 -16.39 -3.15 4.76
N VAL A 110 -16.87 -3.95 5.71
CA VAL A 110 -17.12 -5.39 5.52
C VAL A 110 -18.18 -5.64 4.42
N ASP A 111 -19.21 -4.80 4.30
CA ASP A 111 -20.24 -4.89 3.27
C ASP A 111 -19.69 -4.78 1.83
N THR A 112 -18.56 -4.09 1.64
CA THR A 112 -17.87 -4.03 0.35
C THR A 112 -17.10 -5.30 -0.02
N GLY A 113 -16.92 -6.22 0.93
CA GLY A 113 -16.05 -7.39 0.84
C GLY A 113 -14.59 -7.13 1.26
N MET A 114 -14.26 -5.91 1.70
CA MET A 114 -12.94 -5.57 2.24
C MET A 114 -12.84 -5.98 3.72
N GLU A 115 -11.63 -6.37 4.13
CA GLU A 115 -11.28 -6.56 5.53
C GLU A 115 -10.84 -5.19 6.12
N PRO A 116 -11.34 -4.79 7.30
CA PRO A 116 -10.77 -3.67 8.02
C PRO A 116 -9.31 -3.95 8.42
N PHE A 117 -8.38 -3.09 8.04
CA PHE A 117 -7.02 -3.06 8.58
C PHE A 117 -7.06 -2.09 9.78
N PHE A 118 -7.24 -2.64 10.98
CA PHE A 118 -7.65 -1.85 12.14
C PHE A 118 -6.45 -1.17 12.82
N ARG A 119 -6.40 0.16 12.80
CA ARG A 119 -5.40 0.96 13.51
C ARG A 119 -5.84 1.20 14.96
N LEU A 120 -5.12 0.60 15.91
CA LEU A 120 -5.26 0.80 17.35
C LEU A 120 -4.45 2.03 17.79
N GLY A 121 -5.12 3.13 18.09
CA GLY A 121 -4.45 4.39 18.46
C GLY A 121 -5.37 5.59 18.22
N ILE A 122 -4.85 6.66 17.63
CA ILE A 122 -5.56 7.92 17.40
C ILE A 122 -5.36 8.42 15.97
N SER A 123 -6.32 9.22 15.49
CA SER A 123 -6.23 10.01 14.26
C SER A 123 -5.39 11.27 14.46
N TYR A 124 -5.11 12.01 13.37
CA TYR A 124 -4.45 13.30 13.41
C TYR A 124 -5.16 14.24 14.38
N SER A 125 -4.43 14.75 15.38
CA SER A 125 -5.00 15.48 16.50
C SER A 125 -4.26 16.80 16.76
N ASN A 126 -4.91 17.73 17.43
CA ASN A 126 -4.31 19.02 17.79
C ASN A 126 -3.48 18.86 19.08
N PRO A 127 -2.15 19.11 19.07
CA PRO A 127 -1.28 18.90 20.24
C PRO A 127 -1.69 19.70 21.49
N VAL A 128 -2.40 20.81 21.32
CA VAL A 128 -2.85 21.67 22.43
C VAL A 128 -4.25 21.28 22.91
N ALA A 129 -5.19 21.07 21.97
CA ALA A 129 -6.60 20.79 22.31
C ALA A 129 -6.79 19.35 22.78
N ASP A 130 -6.03 18.41 22.20
CA ASP A 130 -6.19 16.96 22.40
C ASP A 130 -5.02 16.35 23.17
N HIS A 131 -4.24 17.18 23.89
CA HIS A 131 -3.02 16.80 24.60
C HIS A 131 -3.15 15.50 25.40
N ASP A 132 -4.23 15.35 26.15
CA ASP A 132 -4.42 14.22 27.06
C ASP A 132 -4.57 12.85 26.35
N TYR A 133 -4.87 12.87 25.04
CA TYR A 133 -4.97 11.65 24.21
C TYR A 133 -3.67 11.32 23.50
N LEU A 134 -2.75 12.28 23.42
CA LEU A 134 -1.46 12.18 22.74
C LEU A 134 -0.32 11.73 23.66
N VAL A 135 -0.49 11.88 24.99
CA VAL A 135 0.51 11.47 25.98
C VAL A 135 0.54 9.96 26.19
N PRO A 136 1.67 9.39 26.64
CA PRO A 136 1.75 8.00 27.01
C PRO A 136 0.64 7.61 28.00
N PRO A 137 -0.05 6.47 27.80
CA PRO A 137 -1.08 6.03 28.74
C PRO A 137 -0.49 5.78 30.12
N ALA A 138 -1.24 6.13 31.16
CA ALA A 138 -0.82 5.95 32.55
C ALA A 138 -0.53 4.49 32.90
N ASP A 139 -1.14 3.54 32.20
CA ASP A 139 -0.95 2.09 32.31
C ASP A 139 -0.99 1.44 30.94
N TYR A 140 0.16 0.98 30.45
CA TYR A 140 0.32 0.32 29.14
C TYR A 140 -0.42 -1.02 29.07
N THR A 141 -0.48 -1.76 30.21
CA THR A 141 -1.22 -3.01 30.26
C THR A 141 -2.71 -2.78 30.14
N LYS A 142 -3.25 -1.76 30.80
CA LYS A 142 -4.65 -1.37 30.65
C LYS A 142 -4.98 -0.92 29.22
N TRP A 143 -4.09 -0.18 28.57
CA TRP A 143 -4.23 0.19 27.16
C TRP A 143 -4.33 -1.06 26.27
N SER A 144 -3.48 -2.07 26.53
CA SER A 144 -3.51 -3.35 25.81
C SER A 144 -4.79 -4.15 26.07
N GLN A 145 -5.34 -4.10 27.29
CA GLN A 145 -6.63 -4.71 27.64
C GLN A 145 -7.80 -4.03 26.93
N ILE A 146 -7.76 -2.70 26.74
CA ILE A 146 -8.75 -1.99 25.95
C ILE A 146 -8.70 -2.48 24.50
N CYS A 147 -7.49 -2.61 23.92
CA CYS A 147 -7.31 -3.19 22.58
C CYS A 147 -7.83 -4.62 22.50
N GLU A 148 -7.59 -5.47 23.52
CA GLU A 148 -8.16 -6.82 23.60
C GLU A 148 -9.69 -6.79 23.45
N HIS A 149 -10.37 -5.90 24.17
CA HIS A 149 -11.83 -5.83 24.14
C HIS A 149 -12.37 -5.27 22.81
N ILE A 150 -11.63 -4.39 22.11
CA ILE A 150 -11.95 -3.98 20.75
C ILE A 150 -11.86 -5.18 19.79
N ILE A 151 -10.82 -6.00 19.92
CA ILE A 151 -10.67 -7.24 19.14
C ILE A 151 -11.80 -8.23 19.44
N LEU A 152 -12.11 -8.45 20.71
CA LEU A 152 -13.19 -9.34 21.15
C LEU A 152 -14.55 -8.87 20.61
N HIS A 153 -14.79 -7.55 20.57
CA HIS A 153 -16.01 -6.97 20.04
C HIS A 153 -16.20 -7.30 18.56
N TYR A 154 -15.18 -7.08 17.73
CA TYR A 154 -15.30 -7.30 16.28
C TYR A 154 -15.09 -8.75 15.84
N ASN A 155 -14.42 -9.57 16.64
CA ASN A 155 -14.07 -10.93 16.24
C ASN A 155 -14.76 -12.04 17.04
N GLU A 156 -15.25 -11.77 18.26
CA GLU A 156 -15.81 -12.78 19.14
C GLU A 156 -17.19 -12.41 19.73
N GLY A 157 -17.78 -11.30 19.27
CA GLY A 157 -19.13 -10.88 19.62
C GLY A 157 -19.28 -10.30 21.04
N TRP A 158 -18.18 -9.91 21.71
CA TRP A 158 -18.26 -9.27 23.02
C TRP A 158 -19.03 -7.94 22.97
N ALA A 159 -19.82 -7.63 24.01
CA ALA A 159 -20.65 -6.41 24.13
C ALA A 159 -21.59 -6.21 22.90
N ASP A 160 -22.35 -7.25 22.56
CA ASP A 160 -23.25 -7.29 21.40
C ASP A 160 -22.54 -7.03 20.05
N GLY A 161 -21.25 -7.36 19.95
CA GLY A 161 -20.41 -7.13 18.79
C GLY A 161 -20.57 -8.16 17.66
N PHE A 162 -19.51 -8.35 16.90
CA PHE A 162 -19.49 -9.07 15.62
C PHE A 162 -18.53 -10.26 15.61
N ASN A 163 -18.55 -11.04 14.53
CA ASN A 163 -17.64 -12.14 14.24
C ASN A 163 -17.01 -11.95 12.84
N TYR A 164 -16.37 -10.80 12.59
CA TYR A 164 -15.83 -10.44 11.28
C TYR A 164 -14.50 -11.12 10.97
N ASN A 165 -13.82 -11.67 12.00
CA ASN A 165 -12.51 -12.32 11.82
C ASN A 165 -11.45 -11.39 11.22
N ILE A 166 -11.41 -10.14 11.67
CA ILE A 166 -10.40 -9.15 11.30
C ILE A 166 -9.02 -9.67 11.72
N LYS A 167 -8.08 -9.73 10.77
CA LYS A 167 -6.75 -10.33 10.98
C LYS A 167 -5.68 -9.33 11.38
N TYR A 168 -5.70 -8.12 10.77
CA TYR A 168 -4.65 -7.12 10.90
C TYR A 168 -5.02 -6.06 11.92
N TRP A 169 -4.18 -5.92 12.95
CA TRP A 169 -4.34 -4.98 14.05
C TRP A 169 -3.06 -4.18 14.22
N GLU A 170 -3.08 -2.93 13.79
CA GLU A 170 -1.93 -2.05 13.77
C GLU A 170 -1.84 -1.23 15.05
N ILE A 171 -0.66 -1.24 15.68
CA ILE A 171 -0.39 -0.45 16.89
C ILE A 171 0.11 0.92 16.47
N TRP A 172 -0.75 1.93 16.66
CA TRP A 172 -0.49 3.36 16.50
C TRP A 172 -0.40 3.86 15.04
N ASN A 173 0.05 5.14 14.90
CA ASN A 173 0.31 5.86 13.65
C ASN A 173 1.28 7.00 13.90
N GLU A 174 2.37 7.11 13.14
CA GLU A 174 3.33 8.21 13.10
C GLU A 174 3.77 8.76 14.47
N PRO A 175 4.19 7.95 15.44
CA PRO A 175 4.59 8.45 16.75
C PRO A 175 5.79 9.42 16.64
N GLU A 176 6.60 9.28 15.59
CA GLU A 176 7.74 10.14 15.27
C GLU A 176 7.39 11.32 14.34
N ASN A 177 6.13 11.70 14.24
CA ASN A 177 5.68 12.77 13.33
C ASN A 177 6.47 14.08 13.50
N SER A 178 6.89 14.41 14.72
CA SER A 178 7.85 15.46 15.01
C SER A 178 8.73 15.08 16.21
N ASP A 179 10.00 15.54 16.22
CA ASP A 179 10.89 15.49 17.37
C ASP A 179 10.61 16.61 18.39
N ASP A 180 9.82 17.62 18.00
CA ASP A 180 9.25 18.62 18.92
C ASP A 180 7.85 18.18 19.34
N THR A 181 7.68 17.81 20.60
CA THR A 181 6.40 17.38 21.16
C THR A 181 5.29 18.43 21.07
N ALA A 182 5.63 19.71 20.95
CA ALA A 182 4.65 20.78 20.75
C ALA A 182 4.02 20.76 19.35
N ASP A 183 4.71 20.17 18.38
CA ASP A 183 4.29 20.06 16.98
C ASP A 183 3.96 18.60 16.58
N ASN A 184 4.03 17.64 17.51
CA ASN A 184 3.69 16.26 17.21
C ASN A 184 2.18 16.02 17.34
N HIS A 185 1.56 15.63 16.25
CA HIS A 185 0.12 15.42 16.13
C HIS A 185 -0.35 14.01 16.52
N PHE A 186 0.57 13.10 16.87
CA PHE A 186 0.24 11.71 17.20
C PHE A 186 0.83 11.23 18.54
N TRP A 187 1.94 11.83 19.03
CA TRP A 187 2.59 11.34 20.24
C TRP A 187 3.33 12.46 20.99
N ILE A 188 2.97 12.67 22.26
CA ILE A 188 3.62 13.65 23.17
C ILE A 188 4.31 12.87 24.31
N GLY A 189 5.29 12.07 23.96
CA GLY A 189 6.12 11.28 24.87
C GLY A 189 7.52 11.12 24.29
N SER A 190 8.40 10.44 25.01
CA SER A 190 9.71 10.06 24.47
C SER A 190 9.55 8.90 23.45
N ASP A 191 10.59 8.70 22.62
CA ASP A 191 10.68 7.55 21.73
C ASP A 191 10.56 6.23 22.52
N GLU A 192 11.26 6.16 23.68
CA GLU A 192 11.26 4.99 24.55
C GLU A 192 9.88 4.70 25.16
N ASP A 193 9.09 5.73 25.48
CA ASP A 193 7.71 5.56 25.95
C ASP A 193 6.84 4.89 24.88
N PHE A 194 7.03 5.27 23.62
CA PHE A 194 6.33 4.62 22.52
C PHE A 194 6.81 3.17 22.28
N PHE A 195 8.12 2.95 22.27
CA PHE A 195 8.68 1.60 22.12
C PHE A 195 8.17 0.64 23.20
N ARG A 196 8.05 1.15 24.42
CA ARG A 196 7.48 0.43 25.55
C ARG A 196 5.98 0.15 25.36
N LEU A 197 5.21 1.10 24.84
CA LEU A 197 3.80 0.89 24.50
C LEU A 197 3.67 -0.25 23.50
N TYR A 198 4.44 -0.18 22.41
CA TYR A 198 4.44 -1.21 21.37
C TYR A 198 4.79 -2.58 21.94
N ASP A 199 5.91 -2.69 22.68
CA ASP A 199 6.35 -3.95 23.28
C ASP A 199 5.30 -4.56 24.19
N THR A 200 4.71 -3.76 25.09
CA THR A 200 3.69 -4.23 26.03
C THR A 200 2.45 -4.70 25.28
N ALA A 201 1.95 -3.91 24.34
CA ALA A 201 0.74 -4.23 23.59
C ALA A 201 0.93 -5.43 22.66
N ALA A 202 2.03 -5.47 21.90
CA ALA A 202 2.30 -6.56 20.98
C ALA A 202 2.44 -7.90 21.70
N LYS A 203 3.16 -7.97 22.79
CA LYS A 203 3.27 -9.19 23.61
C LYS A 203 1.93 -9.62 24.19
N TYR A 204 1.21 -8.68 24.79
CA TYR A 204 -0.10 -8.95 25.39
C TYR A 204 -1.09 -9.48 24.35
N LEU A 205 -1.22 -8.80 23.21
CA LEU A 205 -2.17 -9.17 22.17
C LEU A 205 -1.78 -10.48 21.47
N LYS A 206 -0.49 -10.74 21.23
CA LYS A 206 -0.05 -12.03 20.68
C LYS A 206 -0.24 -13.21 21.62
N GLU A 207 -0.13 -13.00 22.92
CA GLU A 207 -0.46 -14.04 23.92
C GLU A 207 -1.96 -14.39 23.89
N LYS A 208 -2.83 -13.39 23.76
CA LYS A 208 -4.29 -13.57 23.72
C LYS A 208 -4.77 -14.10 22.36
N PHE A 209 -4.21 -13.59 21.28
CA PHE A 209 -4.64 -13.85 19.90
C PHE A 209 -3.45 -14.32 19.03
N PRO A 210 -2.91 -15.51 19.24
CA PRO A 210 -1.70 -15.97 18.54
C PRO A 210 -1.84 -16.05 17.01
N ASN A 211 -3.07 -16.16 16.49
CA ASN A 211 -3.35 -16.29 15.07
C ASN A 211 -3.61 -14.95 14.37
N LEU A 212 -3.80 -13.86 15.11
CA LEU A 212 -3.97 -12.54 14.53
C LEU A 212 -2.61 -11.93 14.18
N LYS A 213 -2.62 -11.05 13.21
CA LYS A 213 -1.46 -10.25 12.80
C LYS A 213 -1.42 -8.97 13.64
N ILE A 214 -0.37 -8.82 14.44
CA ILE A 214 -0.12 -7.65 15.28
C ILE A 214 1.18 -6.99 14.80
N GLY A 215 1.14 -5.71 14.50
CA GLY A 215 2.30 -5.00 13.98
C GLY A 215 2.11 -3.48 14.02
N GLY A 216 2.79 -2.79 13.17
CA GLY A 216 2.76 -1.33 13.04
C GLY A 216 4.16 -0.80 12.78
N TYR A 217 4.39 0.45 12.99
CA TYR A 217 3.63 1.48 13.72
C TYR A 217 3.14 2.65 12.81
N GLY A 218 3.03 2.44 11.47
CA GLY A 218 2.72 3.52 10.54
C GLY A 218 3.81 4.59 10.52
N SER A 219 5.08 4.19 10.26
CA SER A 219 6.20 5.15 10.25
C SER A 219 6.00 6.26 9.22
N CYS A 220 6.37 7.50 9.55
CA CYS A 220 6.35 8.65 8.64
C CYS A 220 7.16 8.45 7.34
N GLY A 221 8.02 7.45 7.28
CA GLY A 221 8.73 7.05 6.07
C GLY A 221 10.22 7.41 6.03
N PHE A 222 10.83 7.22 4.85
CA PHE A 222 12.28 7.15 4.70
C PHE A 222 12.86 8.21 3.74
N TYR A 223 12.27 9.39 3.71
CA TYR A 223 12.60 10.47 2.75
C TYR A 223 14.06 10.93 2.78
N ALA A 224 14.76 10.80 3.91
CA ALA A 224 16.18 11.11 4.02
C ALA A 224 17.06 10.27 3.09
N LEU A 225 16.67 9.02 2.79
CA LEU A 225 17.41 8.11 1.92
C LEU A 225 17.47 8.60 0.47
N THR A 226 16.42 9.30 0.02
CA THR A 226 16.31 9.83 -1.34
C THR A 226 16.38 11.34 -1.40
N LYS A 227 16.50 12.00 -0.24
CA LYS A 227 16.61 13.46 -0.06
C LYS A 227 15.43 14.26 -0.62
N THR A 228 14.28 13.63 -0.82
CA THR A 228 13.08 14.29 -1.34
C THR A 228 11.81 13.57 -0.90
N ASN A 229 10.72 14.32 -0.74
CA ASN A 229 9.35 13.81 -0.66
C ASN A 229 8.41 14.70 -1.49
N ALA A 230 7.12 14.40 -1.51
CA ALA A 230 6.13 15.17 -2.25
C ALA A 230 5.89 16.58 -1.68
N VAL A 231 6.14 16.79 -0.39
CA VAL A 231 5.87 18.04 0.33
C VAL A 231 7.15 18.83 0.55
N ASN A 232 8.25 18.15 0.89
CA ASN A 232 9.53 18.77 1.23
C ASN A 232 10.63 18.23 0.31
N THR A 233 11.31 19.10 -0.41
CA THR A 233 12.50 18.74 -1.19
C THR A 233 13.75 18.90 -0.33
N GLY A 234 14.59 17.85 -0.34
CA GLY A 234 15.86 17.84 0.37
C GLY A 234 15.86 17.05 1.67
N ALA A 235 17.05 16.73 2.16
CA ALA A 235 17.21 16.11 3.48
C ALA A 235 16.99 17.18 4.57
N THR A 236 15.98 16.96 5.40
CA THR A 236 15.71 17.81 6.57
C THR A 236 16.10 17.06 7.85
N PRO A 237 16.36 17.75 8.97
CA PRO A 237 16.57 17.09 10.26
C PRO A 237 15.40 16.16 10.62
N ARG A 238 14.16 16.59 10.38
CA ARG A 238 12.95 15.77 10.59
C ARG A 238 12.96 14.48 9.77
N ASN A 239 13.29 14.52 8.49
CA ASN A 239 13.38 13.31 7.67
C ASN A 239 14.48 12.35 8.16
N GLN A 240 15.59 12.88 8.69
CA GLN A 240 16.65 12.06 9.28
C GLN A 240 16.21 11.46 10.62
N TYR A 241 15.42 12.19 11.40
CA TYR A 241 14.85 11.68 12.64
C TYR A 241 13.98 10.44 12.41
N PHE A 242 13.13 10.42 11.38
CA PHE A 242 12.34 9.23 11.05
C PHE A 242 13.19 7.97 10.83
N VAL A 243 14.30 8.11 10.09
CA VAL A 243 15.23 7.00 9.85
C VAL A 243 15.88 6.54 11.16
N THR A 244 16.32 7.49 12.01
CA THR A 244 16.95 7.18 13.30
C THR A 244 15.95 6.53 14.26
N TYR A 245 14.71 7.04 14.30
CA TYR A 245 13.64 6.47 15.11
C TYR A 245 13.37 5.01 14.75
N PHE A 246 13.23 4.70 13.47
CA PHE A 246 13.06 3.32 12.99
C PHE A 246 14.21 2.40 13.43
N GLN A 247 15.46 2.85 13.31
CA GLN A 247 16.62 2.05 13.74
C GLN A 247 16.63 1.83 15.26
N ASN A 248 16.27 2.83 16.05
CA ASN A 248 16.15 2.73 17.50
C ASN A 248 15.00 1.81 17.89
N PHE A 249 13.85 1.91 17.23
CA PHE A 249 12.71 1.02 17.41
C PHE A 249 13.10 -0.44 17.16
N LEU A 250 13.74 -0.75 16.04
CA LEU A 250 14.21 -2.11 15.74
C LEU A 250 15.18 -2.64 16.80
N SER A 251 16.08 -1.78 17.27
CA SER A 251 17.03 -2.16 18.32
C SER A 251 16.30 -2.49 19.63
N TYR A 252 15.31 -1.68 20.00
CA TYR A 252 14.51 -1.88 21.21
C TYR A 252 13.70 -3.18 21.14
N ILE A 253 12.92 -3.40 20.09
CA ILE A 253 12.06 -4.59 19.97
C ILE A 253 12.90 -5.88 19.88
N LYS A 254 14.07 -5.83 19.26
CA LYS A 254 15.02 -6.95 19.23
C LYS A 254 15.54 -7.28 20.63
N GLU A 255 15.96 -6.29 21.42
CA GLU A 255 16.44 -6.48 22.80
C GLU A 255 15.36 -7.06 23.70
N HIS A 256 14.11 -6.62 23.52
CA HIS A 256 12.97 -7.06 24.31
C HIS A 256 12.28 -8.31 23.77
N ASN A 257 12.68 -8.85 22.60
CA ASN A 257 12.02 -9.95 21.91
C ASN A 257 10.53 -9.67 21.66
N SER A 258 10.20 -8.46 21.23
CA SER A 258 8.82 -8.06 20.94
C SER A 258 8.33 -8.73 19.65
N PRO A 259 7.12 -9.28 19.58
CA PRO A 259 6.58 -9.82 18.34
C PRO A 259 6.23 -8.69 17.36
N MET A 260 6.42 -8.97 16.05
CA MET A 260 6.02 -8.07 14.96
C MET A 260 5.69 -8.93 13.73
N ASP A 261 4.39 -9.14 13.46
CA ASP A 261 3.95 -9.92 12.31
C ASP A 261 4.03 -9.12 11.01
N PHE A 262 3.90 -7.80 11.08
CA PHE A 262 4.06 -6.87 9.96
C PHE A 262 4.65 -5.54 10.43
N PHE A 263 5.37 -4.87 9.54
CA PHE A 263 5.86 -3.50 9.72
C PHE A 263 5.20 -2.58 8.70
N THR A 264 4.79 -1.38 9.15
CA THR A 264 4.09 -0.40 8.30
C THR A 264 4.83 0.92 8.20
N TRP A 265 4.74 1.56 7.01
CA TRP A 265 5.28 2.91 6.79
C TRP A 265 4.50 3.67 5.74
N HIS A 266 4.69 5.00 5.72
CA HIS A 266 4.08 5.93 4.79
C HIS A 266 5.04 6.36 3.68
N SER A 267 4.49 6.71 2.52
CA SER A 267 5.27 7.22 1.41
C SER A 267 4.49 8.12 0.45
N TYR A 268 4.87 9.38 0.42
CA TYR A 268 4.30 10.42 -0.43
C TYR A 268 5.34 10.91 -1.44
N THR A 269 5.81 10.01 -2.31
CA THR A 269 6.85 10.32 -3.29
C THR A 269 6.75 9.47 -4.55
N THR A 270 7.62 9.74 -5.53
CA THR A 270 7.59 9.10 -6.84
C THR A 270 8.01 7.63 -6.81
N THR A 271 7.54 6.87 -7.79
CA THR A 271 7.69 5.41 -7.91
C THR A 271 9.14 4.94 -7.75
N GLY A 272 10.08 5.54 -8.48
CA GLY A 272 11.49 5.09 -8.43
C GLY A 272 12.19 5.28 -7.07
N LYS A 273 11.65 6.13 -6.18
CA LYS A 273 12.19 6.29 -4.82
C LYS A 273 11.64 5.25 -3.85
N ASN A 274 10.42 4.82 -4.06
CA ASN A 274 9.76 3.84 -3.22
C ASN A 274 10.44 2.46 -3.26
N ALA A 275 10.96 2.02 -4.41
CA ALA A 275 11.74 0.80 -4.52
C ALA A 275 12.91 0.78 -3.53
N ARG A 276 13.60 1.94 -3.36
CA ARG A 276 14.69 2.07 -2.37
C ARG A 276 14.21 1.96 -0.92
N TYR A 277 12.97 2.41 -0.62
CA TYR A 277 12.42 2.29 0.74
C TYR A 277 12.07 0.84 1.07
N ILE A 278 11.48 0.12 0.12
CA ILE A 278 11.18 -1.32 0.25
C ILE A 278 12.46 -2.12 0.52
N GLU A 279 13.51 -1.89 -0.28
CA GLU A 279 14.81 -2.52 -0.09
C GLU A 279 15.38 -2.22 1.31
N TYR A 280 15.37 -0.94 1.71
CA TYR A 280 15.89 -0.50 3.02
C TYR A 280 15.15 -1.14 4.19
N VAL A 281 13.82 -1.17 4.16
CA VAL A 281 13.00 -1.79 5.20
C VAL A 281 13.31 -3.27 5.31
N ARG A 282 13.33 -4.00 4.18
CA ARG A 282 13.61 -5.43 4.14
C ARG A 282 15.01 -5.78 4.65
N GLU A 283 16.03 -5.00 4.27
CA GLU A 283 17.40 -5.15 4.76
C GLU A 283 17.48 -5.00 6.29
N ASN A 284 16.93 -3.90 6.83
CA ASN A 284 17.01 -3.60 8.26
C ASN A 284 16.19 -4.60 9.12
N LEU A 285 15.02 -5.01 8.67
CA LEU A 285 14.23 -6.06 9.34
C LEU A 285 14.99 -7.38 9.37
N THR A 286 15.61 -7.78 8.26
CA THR A 286 16.41 -9.01 8.19
C THR A 286 17.61 -8.95 9.14
N GLU A 287 18.35 -7.84 9.19
CA GLU A 287 19.48 -7.63 10.10
C GLU A 287 19.06 -7.61 11.59
N ALA A 288 17.86 -7.12 11.84
CA ALA A 288 17.29 -7.13 13.19
C ALA A 288 16.78 -8.53 13.61
N GLY A 289 16.62 -9.48 12.69
CA GLY A 289 16.10 -10.84 12.96
C GLY A 289 14.60 -10.99 12.69
N TYR A 290 13.99 -10.02 11.98
CA TYR A 290 12.59 -9.96 11.58
C TYR A 290 12.40 -10.20 10.07
N GLY A 291 13.22 -11.04 9.45
CA GLY A 291 13.19 -11.26 7.99
C GLY A 291 11.91 -11.87 7.43
N GLU A 292 11.10 -12.52 8.28
CA GLU A 292 9.79 -13.10 7.91
C GLU A 292 8.60 -12.14 8.16
N THR A 293 8.87 -10.94 8.70
CA THR A 293 7.85 -9.92 8.94
C THR A 293 7.32 -9.39 7.62
N GLU A 294 5.99 -9.34 7.46
CA GLU A 294 5.36 -8.72 6.30
C GLU A 294 5.67 -7.22 6.25
N ILE A 295 5.90 -6.68 5.08
CA ILE A 295 6.18 -5.26 4.87
C ILE A 295 5.03 -4.59 4.11
N ILE A 296 4.47 -3.55 4.70
CA ILE A 296 3.22 -2.94 4.23
C ILE A 296 3.40 -1.43 4.13
N CYS A 297 3.21 -0.86 2.94
CA CYS A 297 3.11 0.59 2.77
C CYS A 297 1.66 1.01 3.00
N ASP A 298 1.31 1.26 4.25
CA ASP A 298 -0.07 1.39 4.70
C ASP A 298 -0.68 2.78 4.50
N GLU A 299 0.15 3.72 3.99
CA GLU A 299 -0.30 5.05 3.59
C GLU A 299 0.60 5.59 2.47
N TRP A 300 0.06 5.70 1.25
CA TRP A 300 0.85 6.17 0.13
C TRP A 300 0.06 7.00 -0.88
N ASN A 301 0.77 7.92 -1.56
CA ASN A 301 0.30 8.62 -2.74
C ASN A 301 1.52 9.06 -3.57
N TYR A 302 1.44 8.98 -4.90
CA TYR A 302 2.56 9.41 -5.77
C TYR A 302 2.85 10.90 -5.65
N ASN A 303 1.80 11.74 -5.73
CA ASN A 303 1.85 13.18 -5.53
C ASN A 303 0.52 13.66 -4.95
N PRO A 304 0.41 13.78 -3.62
CA PRO A 304 -0.84 14.18 -2.98
C PRO A 304 -1.25 15.63 -3.30
N MET A 305 -0.30 16.45 -3.77
CA MET A 305 -0.54 17.86 -4.14
C MET A 305 -1.03 18.04 -5.56
N GLU A 306 -1.24 16.94 -6.33
CA GLU A 306 -1.78 17.04 -7.70
C GLU A 306 -3.24 17.47 -7.66
N ASN A 307 -3.55 18.55 -8.37
CA ASN A 307 -4.89 19.14 -8.38
C ASN A 307 -5.78 18.57 -9.49
N ASP A 308 -5.20 18.05 -10.57
CA ASP A 308 -5.96 17.52 -11.72
C ASP A 308 -6.07 15.99 -11.66
N LYS A 309 -6.95 15.51 -10.82
CA LYS A 309 -7.17 14.07 -10.57
C LYS A 309 -7.93 13.36 -11.71
N ILE A 310 -8.45 14.10 -12.66
CA ILE A 310 -9.07 13.55 -13.89
C ILE A 310 -8.07 13.44 -15.03
N ASP A 311 -6.92 14.11 -14.97
CA ASP A 311 -5.85 13.96 -15.98
C ASP A 311 -5.35 12.50 -16.00
N ARG A 312 -5.23 11.93 -17.20
CA ARG A 312 -4.73 10.56 -17.39
C ARG A 312 -3.33 10.32 -16.84
N ARG A 313 -2.50 11.38 -16.71
CA ARG A 313 -1.18 11.31 -16.08
C ARG A 313 -1.25 11.01 -14.58
N TYR A 314 -2.25 11.58 -13.90
CA TYR A 314 -2.49 11.25 -12.49
C TYR A 314 -2.74 9.75 -12.34
N GLY A 315 -3.63 9.17 -13.17
CA GLY A 315 -3.88 7.73 -13.19
C GLY A 315 -2.63 6.90 -13.51
N ALA A 316 -1.83 7.35 -14.49
CA ALA A 316 -0.58 6.66 -14.83
C ALA A 316 0.42 6.68 -13.66
N ASN A 317 0.57 7.81 -12.96
CA ASN A 317 1.46 7.94 -11.82
C ASN A 317 1.07 6.98 -10.68
N GLN A 318 -0.22 6.93 -10.32
CA GLN A 318 -0.69 6.00 -9.27
C GLN A 318 -0.56 4.54 -9.72
N THR A 319 -0.88 4.24 -10.98
CA THR A 319 -0.72 2.88 -11.55
C THR A 319 0.74 2.41 -11.53
N SER A 320 1.69 3.30 -11.78
CA SER A 320 3.12 2.96 -11.72
C SER A 320 3.56 2.51 -10.32
N MET A 321 2.96 3.09 -9.27
CA MET A 321 3.20 2.66 -7.88
C MET A 321 2.71 1.24 -7.63
N LEU A 322 1.47 0.92 -8.06
CA LEU A 322 0.92 -0.44 -7.93
C LEU A 322 1.81 -1.48 -8.62
N ILE A 323 2.23 -1.18 -9.85
CA ILE A 323 3.13 -2.05 -10.63
C ILE A 323 4.49 -2.23 -9.91
N MET A 324 5.06 -1.15 -9.40
CA MET A 324 6.34 -1.20 -8.69
C MET A 324 6.22 -1.99 -7.38
N PHE A 325 5.18 -1.74 -6.58
CA PHE A 325 4.94 -2.49 -5.33
C PHE A 325 4.84 -4.00 -5.58
N GLN A 326 4.12 -4.40 -6.63
CA GLN A 326 4.05 -5.81 -7.04
C GLN A 326 5.43 -6.35 -7.42
N ASN A 327 6.17 -5.64 -8.27
CA ASN A 327 7.46 -6.10 -8.79
C ASN A 327 8.56 -6.14 -7.72
N GLU A 328 8.51 -5.27 -6.71
CA GLU A 328 9.42 -5.26 -5.57
C GLU A 328 8.98 -6.22 -4.44
N GLY A 329 7.87 -6.92 -4.61
CA GLY A 329 7.38 -7.93 -3.66
C GLY A 329 6.91 -7.33 -2.34
N LEU A 330 6.27 -6.16 -2.35
CA LEU A 330 5.60 -5.59 -1.19
C LEU A 330 4.39 -6.45 -0.84
N ASP A 331 4.19 -6.77 0.45
CA ASP A 331 3.13 -7.71 0.85
C ASP A 331 1.74 -7.10 0.75
N MET A 332 1.59 -5.81 1.09
CA MET A 332 0.32 -5.07 1.01
C MET A 332 0.58 -3.56 0.90
N ALA A 333 -0.36 -2.82 0.32
CA ALA A 333 -0.32 -1.36 0.34
C ALA A 333 -1.72 -0.75 0.44
N HIS A 334 -1.83 0.42 1.12
CA HIS A 334 -3.06 1.19 1.24
C HIS A 334 -2.85 2.61 0.71
N TYR A 335 -3.61 2.96 -0.29
CA TYR A 335 -3.58 4.30 -0.89
C TYR A 335 -4.25 5.33 0.05
N TYR A 336 -3.60 6.43 0.33
CA TYR A 336 -4.17 7.53 1.08
C TYR A 336 -4.53 8.69 0.14
N ASP A 337 -5.86 8.85 -0.14
CA ASP A 337 -6.87 7.99 0.39
C ASP A 337 -7.98 7.71 -0.65
N GLY A 338 -8.87 6.81 -0.29
CA GLY A 338 -9.99 6.39 -1.14
C GLY A 338 -11.14 7.38 -1.20
N ASP A 339 -11.05 8.53 -0.51
CA ASP A 339 -12.07 9.57 -0.47
C ASP A 339 -12.09 10.43 -1.76
N ASP A 340 -13.00 11.40 -1.84
CA ASP A 340 -13.08 12.32 -2.97
C ASP A 340 -12.08 13.50 -2.83
N ASP A 341 -11.92 14.30 -3.86
CA ASP A 341 -10.94 15.40 -3.95
C ASP A 341 -11.29 16.64 -3.11
N ALA A 342 -12.29 16.55 -2.24
CA ALA A 342 -12.64 17.62 -1.29
C ALA A 342 -11.51 17.84 -0.25
N GLN A 343 -10.64 16.85 -0.06
CA GLN A 343 -9.49 16.90 0.83
C GLN A 343 -8.18 16.89 0.05
N LEU A 344 -7.14 17.53 0.60
CA LEU A 344 -5.85 17.72 -0.05
C LEU A 344 -5.19 16.39 -0.49
N TRP A 345 -5.30 15.35 0.35
CA TRP A 345 -4.62 14.06 0.17
C TRP A 345 -5.48 13.03 -0.58
N ALA A 346 -6.78 13.24 -0.63
CA ALA A 346 -7.73 12.35 -1.28
C ALA A 346 -7.61 12.36 -2.80
N GLY A 347 -8.09 11.33 -3.46
CA GLY A 347 -8.03 11.35 -4.91
C GLY A 347 -8.47 10.11 -5.66
N LEU A 348 -9.08 9.13 -5.02
CA LEU A 348 -9.65 8.02 -5.77
C LEU A 348 -10.97 8.42 -6.46
N PHE A 349 -11.67 9.41 -5.90
CA PHE A 349 -12.87 10.01 -6.48
C PHE A 349 -12.74 11.52 -6.62
N VAL A 350 -13.61 12.13 -7.40
CA VAL A 350 -13.68 13.57 -7.66
C VAL A 350 -15.14 14.03 -7.76
N ASN A 351 -15.43 15.28 -7.37
CA ASN A 351 -16.67 16.00 -7.66
C ASN A 351 -17.96 15.17 -7.48
N GLY A 352 -18.24 14.71 -6.27
CA GLY A 352 -19.44 13.92 -5.97
C GLY A 352 -19.25 12.43 -6.23
N ARG A 353 -18.06 11.91 -5.93
CA ARG A 353 -17.73 10.48 -5.94
C ARG A 353 -17.68 9.84 -7.33
N ARG A 354 -17.42 10.64 -8.36
CA ARG A 354 -17.08 10.15 -9.69
C ARG A 354 -15.66 9.56 -9.65
N PRO A 355 -15.39 8.39 -10.28
CA PRO A 355 -14.04 7.86 -10.40
C PRO A 355 -13.03 8.88 -10.96
N SER A 356 -11.89 9.04 -10.29
CA SER A 356 -10.72 9.72 -10.82
C SER A 356 -10.00 8.85 -11.84
N SER A 357 -8.99 9.39 -12.52
CA SER A 357 -8.15 8.58 -13.42
C SER A 357 -7.37 7.49 -12.67
N ALA A 358 -7.05 7.70 -11.40
CA ALA A 358 -6.40 6.71 -10.54
C ALA A 358 -7.28 5.48 -10.30
N TYR A 359 -8.59 5.65 -10.05
CA TYR A 359 -9.51 4.54 -9.82
C TYR A 359 -9.40 3.45 -10.89
N TYR A 360 -9.26 3.83 -12.16
CA TYR A 360 -9.16 2.86 -13.24
C TYR A 360 -7.86 2.05 -13.21
N GLY A 361 -6.78 2.63 -12.68
CA GLY A 361 -5.54 1.89 -12.40
C GLY A 361 -5.72 0.86 -11.29
N PHE A 362 -6.41 1.22 -10.22
CA PHE A 362 -6.77 0.30 -9.13
C PHE A 362 -7.72 -0.80 -9.63
N TRP A 363 -8.74 -0.44 -10.39
CA TRP A 363 -9.63 -1.41 -11.01
C TRP A 363 -8.87 -2.40 -11.90
N ALA A 364 -8.00 -1.90 -12.80
CA ALA A 364 -7.21 -2.75 -13.69
C ALA A 364 -6.30 -3.70 -12.92
N PHE A 365 -5.61 -3.18 -11.89
CA PHE A 365 -4.77 -4.01 -11.02
C PHE A 365 -5.59 -5.05 -10.25
N GLY A 366 -6.77 -4.68 -9.76
CA GLY A 366 -7.69 -5.61 -9.08
C GLY A 366 -8.19 -6.74 -9.98
N GLN A 367 -8.39 -6.49 -11.31
CA GLN A 367 -8.69 -7.57 -12.25
C GLN A 367 -7.49 -8.52 -12.40
N MET A 368 -6.25 -7.99 -12.37
CA MET A 368 -5.04 -8.81 -12.42
C MET A 368 -4.82 -9.60 -11.11
N TYR A 369 -5.10 -8.97 -9.96
CA TYR A 369 -5.06 -9.63 -8.66
C TYR A 369 -5.98 -10.87 -8.63
N LYS A 370 -7.17 -10.77 -9.23
CA LYS A 370 -8.10 -11.89 -9.35
C LYS A 370 -7.58 -13.05 -10.21
N LEU A 371 -6.68 -12.79 -11.16
CA LEU A 371 -6.01 -13.85 -11.95
C LEU A 371 -5.03 -14.68 -11.08
N GLY A 372 -4.54 -14.13 -10.00
CA GLY A 372 -3.81 -14.83 -8.94
C GLY A 372 -2.30 -14.94 -9.12
N SER A 373 -1.79 -15.08 -10.34
CA SER A 373 -0.36 -15.33 -10.58
C SER A 373 0.31 -14.24 -11.41
N GLN A 374 1.48 -13.77 -10.97
CA GLN A 374 2.33 -12.87 -11.75
C GLN A 374 3.10 -13.65 -12.81
N ALA A 375 2.93 -13.25 -14.06
CA ALA A 375 3.66 -13.83 -15.20
C ALA A 375 4.96 -13.07 -15.46
N LYS A 376 5.94 -13.76 -16.03
CA LYS A 376 7.27 -13.21 -16.28
C LYS A 376 7.28 -12.21 -17.41
N ILE A 377 7.89 -11.04 -17.15
CA ILE A 377 8.31 -10.10 -18.19
C ILE A 377 9.80 -10.34 -18.48
N ASN A 378 10.12 -10.77 -19.71
CA ASN A 378 11.46 -11.17 -20.13
C ASN A 378 12.30 -10.00 -20.65
N ASN A 379 12.14 -8.81 -20.11
CA ASN A 379 12.94 -7.65 -20.44
C ASN A 379 14.13 -7.55 -19.47
N LEU A 380 15.34 -7.41 -19.99
CA LEU A 380 16.52 -7.13 -19.14
C LEU A 380 16.50 -5.70 -18.61
N TRP A 381 15.81 -4.80 -19.31
CA TRP A 381 15.68 -3.40 -18.93
C TRP A 381 14.44 -2.79 -19.57
N LEU A 382 13.69 -2.04 -18.80
CA LEU A 382 12.68 -1.09 -19.25
C LEU A 382 13.18 0.33 -18.94
N PRO A 383 12.79 1.36 -19.70
CA PRO A 383 13.05 2.76 -19.32
C PRO A 383 12.56 3.07 -17.89
N ASP A 384 13.28 3.90 -17.16
CA ASP A 384 12.99 4.22 -15.73
C ASP A 384 11.60 4.85 -15.50
N ASP A 385 10.96 5.33 -16.57
CA ASP A 385 9.63 5.94 -16.57
C ASP A 385 8.55 5.02 -17.18
N LEU A 386 8.88 3.77 -17.50
CA LEU A 386 7.96 2.76 -18.05
C LEU A 386 7.87 1.55 -17.11
N TYR A 387 6.70 1.35 -16.55
CA TYR A 387 6.41 0.26 -15.62
C TYR A 387 5.48 -0.76 -16.27
N ALA A 388 5.69 -2.03 -16.01
CA ALA A 388 4.85 -3.10 -16.54
C ALA A 388 4.77 -4.28 -15.56
N VAL A 389 3.60 -4.90 -15.48
CA VAL A 389 3.35 -6.16 -14.78
C VAL A 389 2.38 -7.01 -15.59
N ALA A 390 2.60 -8.31 -15.61
CA ALA A 390 1.73 -9.26 -16.30
C ALA A 390 1.15 -10.26 -15.31
N ALA A 391 -0.11 -10.65 -15.52
CA ALA A 391 -0.79 -11.63 -14.69
C ALA A 391 -1.44 -12.73 -15.56
N THR A 392 -1.56 -13.93 -15.00
CA THR A 392 -2.16 -15.10 -15.63
C THR A 392 -2.96 -15.90 -14.61
N GLY A 393 -4.03 -16.53 -15.05
CA GLY A 393 -4.89 -17.40 -14.25
C GLY A 393 -5.85 -18.20 -15.13
N GLU A 394 -6.76 -18.93 -14.49
CA GLU A 394 -7.79 -19.70 -15.20
C GLU A 394 -8.72 -18.81 -16.03
N ASP A 395 -9.01 -17.59 -15.52
CA ASP A 395 -9.95 -16.65 -16.13
C ASP A 395 -9.31 -15.79 -17.25
N GLY A 396 -8.01 -15.93 -17.52
CA GLY A 396 -7.35 -15.18 -18.59
C GLY A 396 -5.93 -14.71 -18.32
N GLN A 397 -5.46 -13.82 -19.19
CA GLN A 397 -4.14 -13.19 -19.13
C GLN A 397 -4.26 -11.70 -19.33
N ALA A 398 -3.48 -10.94 -18.57
CA ALA A 398 -3.48 -9.48 -18.65
C ALA A 398 -2.06 -8.89 -18.50
N LEU A 399 -1.89 -7.70 -19.07
CA LEU A 399 -0.70 -6.88 -18.96
C LEU A 399 -1.13 -5.45 -18.62
N LEU A 400 -0.58 -4.90 -17.55
CA LEU A 400 -0.77 -3.52 -17.15
C LEU A 400 0.54 -2.76 -17.37
N ILE A 401 0.47 -1.64 -18.09
CA ILE A 401 1.60 -0.79 -18.42
C ILE A 401 1.29 0.63 -17.95
N SER A 402 2.28 1.31 -17.39
CA SER A 402 2.22 2.73 -17.08
C SER A 402 3.46 3.44 -17.57
N ASN A 403 3.27 4.51 -18.38
CA ASN A 403 4.32 5.45 -18.76
C ASN A 403 4.12 6.77 -17.99
N VAL A 404 5.07 7.11 -17.11
CA VAL A 404 5.03 8.32 -16.28
C VAL A 404 5.92 9.44 -16.84
N SER A 405 6.42 9.31 -18.06
CA SER A 405 7.25 10.33 -18.71
C SER A 405 6.44 11.55 -19.10
N GLU A 406 6.75 12.70 -18.53
CA GLU A 406 6.10 13.97 -18.91
C GLU A 406 6.49 14.48 -20.30
N LYS A 407 7.58 13.99 -20.87
CA LYS A 407 8.23 14.58 -22.06
C LYS A 407 8.40 13.62 -23.24
N ARG A 408 8.08 12.35 -23.07
CA ARG A 408 8.41 11.34 -24.08
C ARG A 408 7.34 10.28 -24.23
N ASP A 409 6.76 10.21 -25.40
CA ASP A 409 6.07 9.01 -25.84
C ASP A 409 7.08 7.87 -25.93
N ARG A 410 6.66 6.69 -25.51
CA ARG A 410 7.45 5.48 -25.62
C ARG A 410 6.94 4.62 -26.75
N ASN A 411 7.82 4.18 -27.65
CA ASN A 411 7.44 3.14 -28.62
C ASN A 411 6.98 1.90 -27.86
N LEU A 412 5.90 1.29 -28.33
CA LEU A 412 5.28 0.15 -27.71
C LEU A 412 5.11 -0.97 -28.73
N LYS A 413 5.66 -2.11 -28.42
CA LYS A 413 5.37 -3.38 -29.12
C LYS A 413 5.28 -4.46 -28.04
N ILE A 414 4.27 -5.32 -28.14
CA ILE A 414 4.09 -6.44 -27.23
C ILE A 414 4.42 -7.73 -27.97
N ASP A 415 5.20 -8.56 -27.32
CA ASP A 415 5.53 -9.91 -27.73
C ASP A 415 5.09 -10.86 -26.60
N ALA A 416 3.97 -11.54 -26.80
CA ALA A 416 3.34 -12.44 -25.85
C ALA A 416 3.35 -13.90 -26.34
N GLY A 417 4.25 -14.25 -27.26
CA GLY A 417 4.36 -15.59 -27.82
C GLY A 417 3.10 -15.99 -28.60
N ASP A 418 2.45 -17.06 -28.17
CA ASP A 418 1.24 -17.62 -28.84
C ASP A 418 -0.05 -16.88 -28.47
N TYR A 419 0.02 -15.86 -27.61
CA TYR A 419 -1.13 -15.08 -27.17
C TYR A 419 -1.33 -13.84 -28.06
N THR A 420 -2.59 -13.55 -28.38
CA THR A 420 -2.99 -12.37 -29.17
C THR A 420 -3.74 -11.38 -28.27
N VAL A 421 -3.58 -10.08 -28.55
CA VAL A 421 -4.31 -9.03 -27.85
C VAL A 421 -5.79 -9.17 -28.13
N ASP A 422 -6.59 -9.27 -27.07
CA ASP A 422 -8.06 -9.28 -27.13
C ASP A 422 -8.59 -7.84 -27.02
N LYS A 423 -8.24 -7.13 -25.92
CA LYS A 423 -8.65 -5.75 -25.67
C LYS A 423 -7.50 -4.91 -25.17
N CYS A 424 -7.53 -3.62 -25.51
CA CYS A 424 -6.64 -2.62 -24.95
C CYS A 424 -7.49 -1.47 -24.39
N MET A 425 -7.39 -1.23 -23.10
CA MET A 425 -8.18 -0.22 -22.38
C MET A 425 -7.26 0.88 -21.84
N THR A 426 -7.78 2.11 -21.80
CA THR A 426 -7.09 3.27 -21.24
C THR A 426 -8.07 4.29 -20.69
N VAL A 427 -7.57 5.30 -19.97
CA VAL A 427 -8.33 6.50 -19.60
C VAL A 427 -8.15 7.55 -20.69
N ASN A 428 -9.27 8.06 -21.22
CA ASN A 428 -9.27 9.14 -22.22
C ASN A 428 -9.17 10.53 -21.56
N GLU A 429 -9.16 11.59 -22.38
CA GLU A 429 -9.08 12.99 -21.93
C GLU A 429 -10.29 13.47 -21.10
N ASN A 430 -11.43 12.75 -21.18
CA ASN A 430 -12.62 13.02 -20.38
C ASN A 430 -12.66 12.24 -19.07
N CYS A 431 -11.58 11.55 -18.70
CA CYS A 431 -11.51 10.63 -17.58
C CYS A 431 -12.56 9.50 -17.69
N GLU A 432 -12.67 8.89 -18.88
CA GLU A 432 -13.54 7.75 -19.14
C GLU A 432 -12.68 6.52 -19.47
N TRP A 433 -13.12 5.34 -19.02
CA TRP A 433 -12.48 4.06 -19.32
C TRP A 433 -12.94 3.58 -20.70
N VAL A 434 -12.03 3.57 -21.66
CA VAL A 434 -12.36 3.32 -23.07
C VAL A 434 -11.48 2.24 -23.68
N GLU A 435 -12.07 1.46 -24.59
CA GLU A 435 -11.33 0.52 -25.43
C GLU A 435 -10.74 1.25 -26.64
N ILE A 436 -9.47 0.97 -26.92
CA ILE A 436 -8.73 1.54 -28.06
C ILE A 436 -8.00 0.42 -28.82
N PRO A 437 -7.66 0.60 -30.09
CA PRO A 437 -6.67 -0.24 -30.77
C PRO A 437 -5.32 -0.17 -30.02
N LEU A 438 -4.58 -1.28 -29.96
CA LEU A 438 -3.23 -1.25 -29.38
C LEU A 438 -2.37 -0.22 -30.11
N PRO A 439 -1.87 0.82 -29.41
CA PRO A 439 -1.10 1.87 -30.05
C PRO A 439 0.36 1.46 -30.30
N ASP A 440 0.99 2.00 -31.33
CA ASP A 440 2.44 1.86 -31.57
C ASP A 440 3.30 2.65 -30.57
N LYS A 441 2.69 3.55 -29.84
CA LYS A 441 3.33 4.39 -28.80
C LYS A 441 2.40 4.59 -27.63
N ILE A 442 2.98 4.62 -26.44
CA ILE A 442 2.29 5.02 -25.22
C ILE A 442 2.76 6.42 -24.81
N GLU A 443 1.82 7.34 -24.70
CA GLU A 443 2.02 8.66 -24.09
C GLU A 443 2.09 8.54 -22.56
N SER A 444 2.10 9.66 -21.84
CA SER A 444 1.95 9.66 -20.38
C SER A 444 0.54 9.18 -19.99
N ALA A 445 0.39 7.87 -19.87
CA ALA A 445 -0.89 7.17 -19.66
C ALA A 445 -0.65 5.74 -19.15
N MET A 446 -1.73 5.08 -18.76
CA MET A 446 -1.72 3.64 -18.50
C MET A 446 -2.48 2.87 -19.58
N LEU A 447 -2.11 1.60 -19.80
CA LEU A 447 -2.80 0.65 -20.67
C LEU A 447 -3.05 -0.64 -19.89
N TYR A 448 -4.29 -1.11 -19.94
CA TYR A 448 -4.67 -2.44 -19.48
C TYR A 448 -5.02 -3.30 -20.68
N ILE A 449 -4.35 -4.42 -20.86
CA ILE A 449 -4.41 -5.24 -22.08
C ILE A 449 -4.75 -6.67 -21.67
N THR A 450 -5.80 -7.24 -22.27
CA THR A 450 -6.16 -8.64 -22.11
C THR A 450 -5.75 -9.45 -23.34
N PHE A 451 -5.58 -10.75 -23.16
CA PHE A 451 -5.10 -11.66 -24.20
C PHE A 451 -5.97 -12.90 -24.32
N THR A 452 -5.98 -13.45 -25.53
CA THR A 452 -6.55 -14.78 -25.85
C THR A 452 -5.46 -15.64 -26.50
N LYS A 453 -5.58 -16.96 -26.35
CA LYS A 453 -4.64 -17.92 -26.93
C LYS A 453 -5.08 -18.32 -28.34
#